data_206033582ca0e85c0435dc92ba4d189c
#
_entry.id   206033582ca0e85c0435dc92ba4d189c
#
_cell.length_a   1.000
_cell.length_b   1.000
_cell.length_c   1.000
_cell.angle_alpha   90.00
_cell.angle_beta   90.00
_cell.angle_gamma   90.00
#
_symmetry.space_group_name_H-M   'P 1'
#
loop_
_entity.id
_entity.type
_entity.pdbx_description
1 polymer ?
#
loop_
_entity_poly.entity_id
_entity_poly.type
_entity_poly.pdbx_seq_one_letter_code
_entity_poly.pdbx_strand_id
1 'polypeptide(L)'
;MSLPAYDALLQPDAALVVAFSGGLDSTVLLHQLRGWQQQHPQSRLRALHVHHGLSPNADRWATHCQTVCEQWQLPCDVLRVTVDGRENGIEAAARSARYQALSAALEPGDILLTGQHLDDQCETVLLALKRGSGPAGLAAMPLTRMLGANPLLRPLLNQPRQSLEAYAVTHQLVWIDDESNQDLRYDRNFLRQRLLPELYQRWPHFAEATARSAALCSEQEQLLDELLAGQLAELIQADGSLCFPPLMIMSELRANALLRRWIAGQGGGMPSRDALKRIRDEVMASREDAQPRLRFGQAELRRYRQQLYWLPLFRSLRDIELSWPDLRQPLDLPQNLGTLHASSSQSLLRYPQPDEQVSVRFHAQGHVHLAGRNGGREMKKLWQELQIPPWQRERLPLIFYNQTLICVPNLFVTHAGAARDRQGWQIIWDRASREGEQ
;
A
#
# COMPACT_ATOMS: atom_id res chain seq x y z
N MET A 1 3.23 23.75 -31.73
CA MET A 1 3.30 23.12 -30.37
C MET A 1 3.55 21.64 -30.58
N SER A 2 4.67 21.11 -30.11
CA SER A 2 4.91 19.68 -30.19
C SER A 2 3.99 18.98 -29.18
N LEU A 3 3.10 18.12 -29.68
CA LEU A 3 2.41 17.12 -28.87
C LEU A 3 3.45 16.29 -28.10
N PRO A 4 3.12 15.75 -26.90
CA PRO A 4 3.99 14.74 -26.30
C PRO A 4 4.33 13.69 -27.36
N ALA A 5 5.59 13.34 -27.49
CA ALA A 5 6.00 12.28 -28.40
C ALA A 5 5.54 10.95 -27.80
N TYR A 6 4.26 10.59 -28.00
CA TYR A 6 3.66 9.35 -27.47
C TYR A 6 4.43 8.12 -27.96
N ASP A 7 4.97 8.15 -29.19
CA ASP A 7 5.80 7.07 -29.74
C ASP A 7 7.06 6.78 -28.94
N ALA A 8 7.56 7.78 -28.21
CA ALA A 8 8.69 7.58 -27.27
C ALA A 8 8.27 7.01 -25.91
N LEU A 9 6.97 7.02 -25.60
CA LEU A 9 6.42 6.63 -24.30
C LEU A 9 5.57 5.36 -24.34
N LEU A 10 5.01 5.05 -25.51
CA LEU A 10 4.00 3.98 -25.67
C LEU A 10 4.42 2.99 -26.74
N GLN A 11 4.10 1.72 -26.52
CA GLN A 11 4.24 0.71 -27.56
C GLN A 11 3.04 0.73 -28.50
N PRO A 12 3.19 0.39 -29.81
CA PRO A 12 2.12 0.47 -30.81
C PRO A 12 0.89 -0.40 -30.50
N ASP A 13 1.02 -1.44 -29.68
CA ASP A 13 -0.02 -2.39 -29.27
C ASP A 13 -0.52 -2.18 -27.84
N ALA A 14 -0.14 -1.07 -27.20
CA ALA A 14 -0.41 -0.80 -25.80
C ALA A 14 -1.93 -0.76 -25.48
N ALA A 15 -2.27 -1.31 -24.32
CA ALA A 15 -3.60 -1.19 -23.73
C ALA A 15 -3.65 0.06 -22.82
N LEU A 16 -4.30 1.11 -23.31
CA LEU A 16 -4.33 2.44 -22.71
C LEU A 16 -5.62 2.68 -21.95
N VAL A 17 -5.51 3.12 -20.70
CA VAL A 17 -6.65 3.46 -19.85
C VAL A 17 -6.49 4.88 -19.34
N VAL A 18 -7.38 5.79 -19.70
CA VAL A 18 -7.33 7.17 -19.26
C VAL A 18 -8.21 7.37 -18.02
N ALA A 19 -7.64 7.88 -16.94
CA ALA A 19 -8.42 8.39 -15.81
C ALA A 19 -9.13 9.69 -16.23
N PHE A 20 -10.36 9.56 -16.69
CA PHE A 20 -11.13 10.62 -17.33
C PHE A 20 -12.06 11.31 -16.33
N SER A 21 -11.71 12.51 -15.89
CA SER A 21 -12.54 13.31 -14.97
C SER A 21 -13.60 14.15 -15.70
N GLY A 22 -13.48 14.34 -17.02
CA GLY A 22 -14.27 15.27 -17.81
C GLY A 22 -13.76 16.72 -17.76
N GLY A 23 -12.76 17.04 -16.94
CA GLY A 23 -12.11 18.34 -16.91
C GLY A 23 -11.12 18.54 -18.09
N LEU A 24 -10.70 19.79 -18.32
CA LEU A 24 -9.84 20.20 -19.42
C LEU A 24 -8.68 19.22 -19.69
N ASP A 25 -7.84 18.99 -18.69
CA ASP A 25 -6.57 18.28 -18.83
C ASP A 25 -6.77 16.82 -19.25
N SER A 26 -7.76 16.14 -18.64
CA SER A 26 -8.12 14.76 -18.98
C SER A 26 -8.82 14.64 -20.33
N THR A 27 -9.58 15.67 -20.75
CA THR A 27 -10.24 15.73 -22.06
C THR A 27 -9.20 15.91 -23.15
N VAL A 28 -8.24 16.79 -22.97
CA VAL A 28 -7.11 16.97 -23.90
C VAL A 28 -6.31 15.69 -24.04
N LEU A 29 -5.95 15.05 -22.91
CA LEU A 29 -5.20 13.79 -22.91
C LEU A 29 -5.95 12.70 -23.70
N LEU A 30 -7.24 12.50 -23.42
CA LEU A 30 -8.04 11.46 -24.08
C LEU A 30 -8.17 11.74 -25.59
N HIS A 31 -8.37 13.00 -26.00
CA HIS A 31 -8.43 13.39 -27.40
C HIS A 31 -7.09 13.15 -28.13
N GLN A 32 -5.98 13.51 -27.53
CA GLN A 32 -4.65 13.26 -28.11
C GLN A 32 -4.37 11.77 -28.28
N LEU A 33 -4.71 10.95 -27.27
CA LEU A 33 -4.51 9.49 -27.31
C LEU A 33 -5.43 8.82 -28.33
N ARG A 34 -6.65 9.33 -28.53
CA ARG A 34 -7.52 8.90 -29.63
C ARG A 34 -6.86 9.15 -30.99
N GLY A 35 -6.28 10.33 -31.20
CA GLY A 35 -5.52 10.63 -32.42
C GLY A 35 -4.32 9.72 -32.62
N TRP A 36 -3.60 9.41 -31.54
CA TRP A 36 -2.50 8.46 -31.57
C TRP A 36 -2.95 7.03 -31.88
N GLN A 37 -4.05 6.57 -31.28
CA GLN A 37 -4.64 5.25 -31.54
C GLN A 37 -5.07 5.09 -33.02
N GLN A 38 -5.57 6.14 -33.66
CA GLN A 38 -5.92 6.08 -35.09
C GLN A 38 -4.70 5.78 -35.97
N GLN A 39 -3.51 6.17 -35.55
CA GLN A 39 -2.25 5.86 -36.22
C GLN A 39 -1.69 4.48 -35.80
N HIS A 40 -2.17 3.94 -34.68
CA HIS A 40 -1.75 2.66 -34.10
C HIS A 40 -2.99 1.76 -33.85
N PRO A 41 -3.59 1.19 -34.89
CA PRO A 41 -4.88 0.44 -34.78
C PRO A 41 -4.80 -0.81 -33.92
N GLN A 42 -3.63 -1.29 -33.58
CA GLN A 42 -3.42 -2.44 -32.69
C GLN A 42 -3.56 -2.07 -31.20
N SER A 43 -3.44 -0.77 -30.86
CA SER A 43 -3.61 -0.29 -29.50
C SER A 43 -5.08 -0.30 -29.09
N ARG A 44 -5.32 -0.49 -27.81
CA ARG A 44 -6.64 -0.38 -27.19
C ARG A 44 -6.69 0.88 -26.35
N LEU A 45 -7.75 1.65 -26.44
CA LEU A 45 -7.97 2.86 -25.63
C LEU A 45 -9.35 2.82 -24.99
N ARG A 46 -9.41 3.00 -23.67
CA ARG A 46 -10.65 3.16 -22.91
C ARG A 46 -10.52 4.23 -21.84
N ALA A 47 -11.63 4.73 -21.36
CA ALA A 47 -11.70 5.73 -20.30
C ALA A 47 -12.31 5.13 -19.02
N LEU A 48 -11.82 5.57 -17.85
CA LEU A 48 -12.40 5.28 -16.55
C LEU A 48 -12.74 6.60 -15.85
N HIS A 49 -14.03 6.81 -15.57
CA HIS A 49 -14.50 7.93 -14.75
C HIS A 49 -14.75 7.47 -13.31
N VAL A 50 -14.16 8.15 -12.33
CA VAL A 50 -14.40 7.84 -10.90
C VAL A 50 -15.42 8.81 -10.32
N HIS A 51 -16.58 8.30 -9.96
CA HIS A 51 -17.68 9.03 -9.36
C HIS A 51 -17.59 8.97 -7.82
N HIS A 52 -17.20 10.07 -7.20
CA HIS A 52 -16.97 10.14 -5.76
C HIS A 52 -18.23 10.37 -4.92
N GLY A 53 -19.34 10.80 -5.50
CA GLY A 53 -20.58 11.13 -4.79
C GLY A 53 -20.50 12.37 -3.89
N LEU A 54 -19.44 13.18 -3.97
CA LEU A 54 -19.22 14.34 -3.09
C LEU A 54 -19.88 15.61 -3.58
N SER A 55 -20.07 15.76 -4.88
CA SER A 55 -20.74 16.91 -5.51
C SER A 55 -22.17 16.57 -5.90
N PRO A 56 -23.13 17.49 -5.78
CA PRO A 56 -24.47 17.32 -6.33
C PRO A 56 -24.47 17.18 -7.87
N ASN A 57 -23.39 17.62 -8.53
CA ASN A 57 -23.22 17.54 -9.98
C ASN A 57 -22.53 16.22 -10.45
N ALA A 58 -22.17 15.31 -9.54
CA ALA A 58 -21.37 14.12 -9.87
C ALA A 58 -22.01 13.23 -10.94
N ASP A 59 -23.34 13.02 -10.90
CA ASP A 59 -24.06 12.26 -11.93
C ASP A 59 -24.05 12.95 -13.30
N ARG A 60 -24.19 14.28 -13.31
CA ARG A 60 -24.08 15.09 -14.54
C ARG A 60 -22.69 14.99 -15.16
N TRP A 61 -21.65 14.97 -14.33
CA TRP A 61 -20.27 14.81 -14.80
C TRP A 61 -20.02 13.42 -15.36
N ALA A 62 -20.55 12.38 -14.73
CA ALA A 62 -20.47 11.02 -15.26
C ALA A 62 -21.17 10.91 -16.62
N THR A 63 -22.37 11.47 -16.75
CA THR A 63 -23.11 11.52 -18.02
C THR A 63 -22.31 12.25 -19.09
N HIS A 64 -21.72 13.40 -18.79
CA HIS A 64 -20.86 14.12 -19.73
C HIS A 64 -19.69 13.26 -20.21
N CYS A 65 -18.98 12.60 -19.30
CA CYS A 65 -17.87 11.71 -19.65
C CYS A 65 -18.30 10.59 -20.60
N GLN A 66 -19.43 9.96 -20.32
CA GLN A 66 -20.01 8.93 -21.20
C GLN A 66 -20.38 9.49 -22.58
N THR A 67 -21.06 10.64 -22.61
CA THR A 67 -21.45 11.31 -23.89
C THR A 67 -20.23 11.65 -24.74
N VAL A 68 -19.16 12.20 -24.13
CA VAL A 68 -17.93 12.52 -24.88
C VAL A 68 -17.28 11.24 -25.42
N CYS A 69 -17.21 10.18 -24.62
CA CYS A 69 -16.65 8.91 -25.07
C CYS A 69 -17.50 8.25 -26.17
N GLU A 70 -18.84 8.30 -26.08
CA GLU A 70 -19.74 7.81 -27.11
C GLU A 70 -19.53 8.56 -28.44
N GLN A 71 -19.44 9.89 -28.40
CA GLN A 71 -19.14 10.69 -29.60
C GLN A 71 -17.79 10.34 -30.23
N TRP A 72 -16.83 9.96 -29.41
CA TRP A 72 -15.48 9.56 -29.85
C TRP A 72 -15.37 8.07 -30.13
N GLN A 73 -16.41 7.29 -29.94
CA GLN A 73 -16.45 5.83 -30.11
C GLN A 73 -15.44 5.11 -29.23
N LEU A 74 -15.28 5.57 -27.97
CA LEU A 74 -14.41 5.00 -26.97
C LEU A 74 -15.21 4.35 -25.84
N PRO A 75 -14.81 3.17 -25.34
CA PRO A 75 -15.38 2.60 -24.13
C PRO A 75 -15.16 3.51 -22.92
N CYS A 76 -16.18 3.67 -22.07
CA CYS A 76 -16.09 4.47 -20.84
C CYS A 76 -16.84 3.79 -19.70
N ASP A 77 -16.13 3.40 -18.66
CA ASP A 77 -16.71 2.83 -17.45
C ASP A 77 -16.77 3.88 -16.34
N VAL A 78 -17.90 3.90 -15.60
CA VAL A 78 -18.09 4.76 -14.43
C VAL A 78 -17.93 3.96 -13.14
N LEU A 79 -16.88 4.26 -12.40
CA LEU A 79 -16.56 3.61 -11.13
C LEU A 79 -17.14 4.43 -9.96
N ARG A 80 -18.16 3.90 -9.29
CA ARG A 80 -18.76 4.56 -8.11
C ARG A 80 -18.01 4.17 -6.86
N VAL A 81 -17.55 5.18 -6.08
CA VAL A 81 -16.80 4.98 -4.83
C VAL A 81 -17.46 5.70 -3.67
N THR A 82 -17.31 5.11 -2.48
CA THR A 82 -17.70 5.76 -1.21
C THR A 82 -16.46 6.37 -0.56
N VAL A 83 -16.55 7.64 -0.16
CA VAL A 83 -15.44 8.38 0.46
C VAL A 83 -15.71 8.55 1.94
N ASP A 84 -14.84 8.03 2.79
CA ASP A 84 -14.86 8.24 4.24
C ASP A 84 -13.72 9.18 4.67
N GLY A 85 -14.06 10.45 4.93
CA GLY A 85 -13.09 11.49 5.28
C GLY A 85 -12.74 11.61 6.75
N ARG A 86 -13.20 10.69 7.63
CA ARG A 86 -13.07 10.85 9.10
C ARG A 86 -11.63 10.80 9.62
N GLU A 87 -10.72 10.08 8.97
CA GLU A 87 -9.35 9.92 9.47
C GLU A 87 -8.34 10.91 8.87
N ASN A 88 -8.40 11.16 7.56
CA ASN A 88 -7.34 11.89 6.83
C ASN A 88 -7.85 13.14 6.08
N GLY A 89 -9.09 13.54 6.33
CA GLY A 89 -9.76 14.59 5.56
C GLY A 89 -10.32 14.09 4.21
N ILE A 90 -11.32 14.81 3.71
CA ILE A 90 -12.11 14.39 2.52
C ILE A 90 -11.24 14.32 1.26
N GLU A 91 -10.30 15.26 1.06
CA GLU A 91 -9.45 15.28 -0.15
C GLU A 91 -8.52 14.06 -0.23
N ALA A 92 -7.85 13.73 0.88
CA ALA A 92 -6.96 12.57 0.94
C ALA A 92 -7.73 11.25 0.81
N ALA A 93 -8.90 11.15 1.43
CA ALA A 93 -9.77 9.98 1.34
C ALA A 93 -10.30 9.79 -0.10
N ALA A 94 -10.78 10.87 -0.75
CA ALA A 94 -11.23 10.83 -2.14
C ALA A 94 -10.10 10.44 -3.10
N ARG A 95 -8.89 10.96 -2.86
CA ARG A 95 -7.71 10.58 -3.65
C ARG A 95 -7.37 9.10 -3.47
N SER A 96 -7.40 8.57 -2.25
CA SER A 96 -7.14 7.15 -1.97
C SER A 96 -8.20 6.26 -2.64
N ALA A 97 -9.48 6.56 -2.45
CA ALA A 97 -10.59 5.83 -3.05
C ALA A 97 -10.51 5.82 -4.59
N ARG A 98 -10.11 6.96 -5.19
CA ARG A 98 -9.88 7.06 -6.64
C ARG A 98 -8.83 6.07 -7.13
N TYR A 99 -7.64 6.08 -6.52
CA TYR A 99 -6.56 5.21 -6.97
C TYR A 99 -6.84 3.74 -6.69
N GLN A 100 -7.55 3.41 -5.61
CA GLN A 100 -8.02 2.04 -5.34
C GLN A 100 -9.00 1.56 -6.39
N ALA A 101 -10.01 2.36 -6.73
CA ALA A 101 -10.99 2.01 -7.77
C ALA A 101 -10.34 1.86 -9.15
N LEU A 102 -9.45 2.79 -9.51
CA LEU A 102 -8.70 2.70 -10.76
C LEU A 102 -7.85 1.43 -10.81
N SER A 103 -7.09 1.14 -9.73
CA SER A 103 -6.24 -0.06 -9.67
C SER A 103 -7.05 -1.36 -9.79
N ALA A 104 -8.23 -1.41 -9.16
CA ALA A 104 -9.11 -2.58 -9.22
C ALA A 104 -9.77 -2.80 -10.59
N ALA A 105 -9.89 -1.75 -11.41
CA ALA A 105 -10.50 -1.80 -12.75
C ALA A 105 -9.47 -2.03 -13.88
N LEU A 106 -8.18 -2.04 -13.56
CA LEU A 106 -7.12 -2.32 -14.54
C LEU A 106 -6.94 -3.82 -14.73
N GLU A 107 -6.75 -4.21 -15.98
CA GLU A 107 -6.36 -5.57 -16.38
C GLU A 107 -4.83 -5.70 -16.42
N PRO A 108 -4.27 -6.90 -16.29
CA PRO A 108 -2.83 -7.10 -16.46
C PRO A 108 -2.34 -6.59 -17.83
N GLY A 109 -1.33 -5.72 -17.83
CA GLY A 109 -0.79 -5.10 -19.04
C GLY A 109 -1.43 -3.77 -19.42
N ASP A 110 -2.47 -3.32 -18.74
CA ASP A 110 -3.00 -1.97 -18.91
C ASP A 110 -2.00 -0.90 -18.46
N ILE A 111 -1.94 0.21 -19.19
CA ILE A 111 -1.22 1.43 -18.81
C ILE A 111 -2.23 2.48 -18.41
N LEU A 112 -2.23 2.89 -17.14
CA LEU A 112 -3.07 3.99 -16.68
C LEU A 112 -2.45 5.34 -17.03
N LEU A 113 -3.19 6.21 -17.72
CA LEU A 113 -2.75 7.55 -18.08
C LEU A 113 -3.57 8.61 -17.32
N THR A 114 -2.87 9.62 -16.85
CA THR A 114 -3.49 10.71 -16.06
C THR A 114 -3.02 12.06 -16.57
N GLY A 115 -3.93 13.06 -16.56
CA GLY A 115 -3.74 14.38 -17.16
C GLY A 115 -2.99 15.40 -16.31
N GLN A 116 -2.12 14.97 -15.36
CA GLN A 116 -1.28 15.93 -14.63
C GLN A 116 -0.31 16.63 -15.58
N HIS A 117 -0.15 17.93 -15.36
CA HIS A 117 0.62 18.82 -16.24
C HIS A 117 1.67 19.62 -15.44
N LEU A 118 2.39 20.52 -16.13
CA LEU A 118 3.52 21.25 -15.57
C LEU A 118 3.15 22.11 -14.35
N ASP A 119 1.99 22.76 -14.39
CA ASP A 119 1.53 23.59 -13.27
C ASP A 119 1.20 22.73 -12.04
N ASP A 120 0.68 21.50 -12.23
CA ASP A 120 0.47 20.55 -11.12
C ASP A 120 1.80 20.11 -10.47
N GLN A 121 2.90 20.03 -11.25
CA GLN A 121 4.24 19.81 -10.71
C GLN A 121 4.65 20.97 -9.81
N CYS A 122 4.45 22.20 -10.29
CA CYS A 122 4.77 23.41 -9.53
C CYS A 122 3.98 23.47 -8.21
N GLU A 123 2.67 23.23 -8.26
CA GLU A 123 1.82 23.12 -7.06
C GLU A 123 2.35 22.05 -6.10
N THR A 124 2.73 20.90 -6.62
CA THR A 124 3.22 19.77 -5.80
C THR A 124 4.53 20.09 -5.11
N VAL A 125 5.47 20.76 -5.79
CA VAL A 125 6.74 21.24 -5.20
C VAL A 125 6.47 22.26 -4.10
N LEU A 126 5.62 23.27 -4.36
CA LEU A 126 5.31 24.31 -3.38
C LEU A 126 4.62 23.72 -2.12
N LEU A 127 3.72 22.75 -2.31
CA LEU A 127 3.12 22.03 -1.19
C LEU A 127 4.13 21.16 -0.42
N ALA A 128 5.12 20.61 -1.11
CA ALA A 128 6.21 19.87 -0.48
C ALA A 128 7.11 20.82 0.35
N LEU A 129 7.44 21.99 -0.18
CA LEU A 129 8.16 23.05 0.53
C LEU A 129 7.39 23.52 1.78
N LYS A 130 6.08 23.79 1.66
CA LYS A 130 5.21 24.14 2.78
C LYS A 130 5.30 23.13 3.93
N ARG A 131 5.42 21.82 3.59
CA ARG A 131 5.52 20.74 4.58
C ARG A 131 6.93 20.50 5.11
N GLY A 132 7.94 21.23 4.64
CA GLY A 132 9.35 21.00 4.99
C GLY A 132 9.90 19.68 4.44
N SER A 133 9.44 19.25 3.27
CA SER A 133 9.89 18.00 2.65
C SER A 133 11.35 18.07 2.23
N GLY A 134 12.06 16.95 2.36
CA GLY A 134 13.41 16.76 1.77
C GLY A 134 13.36 16.43 0.28
N PRO A 135 14.53 16.10 -0.34
CA PRO A 135 14.66 15.85 -1.77
C PRO A 135 13.61 14.87 -2.33
N ALA A 136 13.35 13.75 -1.67
CA ALA A 136 12.33 12.79 -2.08
C ALA A 136 10.92 13.38 -2.23
N GLY A 137 10.54 14.33 -1.39
CA GLY A 137 9.26 15.02 -1.52
C GLY A 137 9.29 16.15 -2.56
N LEU A 138 10.44 16.83 -2.70
CA LEU A 138 10.66 17.88 -3.70
C LEU A 138 10.78 17.31 -5.13
N ALA A 139 11.10 16.03 -5.28
CA ALA A 139 11.06 15.32 -6.56
C ALA A 139 9.66 15.33 -7.22
N ALA A 140 8.63 15.72 -6.46
CA ALA A 140 7.23 15.88 -6.89
C ALA A 140 6.66 14.63 -7.58
N MET A 141 6.08 14.74 -8.78
CA MET A 141 5.46 13.61 -9.46
C MET A 141 6.41 13.05 -10.53
N PRO A 142 6.73 11.74 -10.51
CA PRO A 142 7.49 11.13 -11.61
C PRO A 142 6.61 10.99 -12.86
N LEU A 143 7.26 10.95 -14.04
CA LEU A 143 6.59 10.69 -15.32
C LEU A 143 5.86 9.33 -15.29
N THR A 144 6.53 8.33 -14.75
CA THR A 144 6.00 6.97 -14.62
C THR A 144 6.12 6.47 -13.18
N ARG A 145 5.13 5.74 -12.70
CA ARG A 145 5.20 4.98 -11.44
C ARG A 145 4.34 3.72 -11.55
N MET A 146 4.55 2.77 -10.68
CA MET A 146 3.64 1.62 -10.55
C MET A 146 2.38 1.98 -9.75
N LEU A 147 1.25 1.43 -10.17
CA LEU A 147 -0.02 1.40 -9.43
C LEU A 147 -0.48 -0.07 -9.34
N GLY A 148 -0.16 -0.72 -8.22
CA GLY A 148 -0.25 -2.18 -8.16
C GLY A 148 0.73 -2.82 -9.16
N ALA A 149 0.25 -3.73 -9.98
CA ALA A 149 1.02 -4.38 -11.04
C ALA A 149 1.09 -3.56 -12.36
N ASN A 150 0.33 -2.47 -12.48
CA ASN A 150 0.19 -1.72 -13.71
C ASN A 150 0.99 -0.40 -13.68
N PRO A 151 1.62 0.02 -14.79
CA PRO A 151 2.27 1.33 -14.88
C PRO A 151 1.23 2.45 -14.96
N LEU A 152 1.52 3.55 -14.26
CA LEU A 152 0.80 4.82 -14.35
C LEU A 152 1.72 5.85 -15.02
N LEU A 153 1.27 6.44 -16.12
CA LEU A 153 2.01 7.41 -16.94
C LEU A 153 1.35 8.80 -16.89
N ARG A 154 2.17 9.86 -16.93
CA ARG A 154 1.73 11.28 -16.96
C ARG A 154 2.30 11.99 -18.18
N PRO A 155 1.73 11.78 -19.37
CA PRO A 155 2.33 12.28 -20.61
C PRO A 155 2.39 13.81 -20.69
N LEU A 156 1.47 14.50 -20.00
CA LEU A 156 1.35 15.96 -20.04
C LEU A 156 2.21 16.69 -19.00
N LEU A 157 3.03 15.95 -18.21
CA LEU A 157 3.72 16.47 -17.04
C LEU A 157 4.67 17.65 -17.34
N ASN A 158 5.16 17.74 -18.56
CA ASN A 158 6.01 18.84 -19.04
C ASN A 158 5.28 19.87 -19.91
N GLN A 159 3.93 19.78 -20.02
CA GLN A 159 3.12 20.69 -20.80
C GLN A 159 2.54 21.78 -19.90
N PRO A 160 2.71 23.06 -20.22
CA PRO A 160 2.03 24.15 -19.52
C PRO A 160 0.51 24.05 -19.72
N ARG A 161 -0.26 24.38 -18.68
CA ARG A 161 -1.73 24.41 -18.76
C ARG A 161 -2.23 25.27 -19.94
N GLN A 162 -1.59 26.42 -20.17
CA GLN A 162 -1.94 27.31 -21.31
C GLN A 162 -1.89 26.58 -22.66
N SER A 163 -0.93 25.64 -22.84
CA SER A 163 -0.86 24.83 -24.06
C SER A 163 -2.04 23.88 -24.19
N LEU A 164 -2.52 23.32 -23.07
CA LEU A 164 -3.69 22.44 -23.06
C LEU A 164 -4.96 23.23 -23.36
N GLU A 165 -5.12 24.43 -22.83
CA GLU A 165 -6.22 25.34 -23.12
C GLU A 165 -6.25 25.71 -24.62
N ALA A 166 -5.10 26.11 -25.18
CA ALA A 166 -4.97 26.43 -26.60
C ALA A 166 -5.32 25.21 -27.49
N TYR A 167 -4.88 24.03 -27.12
CA TYR A 167 -5.22 22.78 -27.82
C TYR A 167 -6.74 22.53 -27.78
N ALA A 168 -7.36 22.63 -26.59
CA ALA A 168 -8.80 22.39 -26.43
C ALA A 168 -9.64 23.36 -27.26
N VAL A 169 -9.27 24.64 -27.28
CA VAL A 169 -9.95 25.66 -28.11
C VAL A 169 -9.78 25.34 -29.62
N THR A 170 -8.57 25.00 -30.07
CA THR A 170 -8.27 24.68 -31.46
C THR A 170 -9.09 23.49 -31.95
N HIS A 171 -9.28 22.49 -31.10
CA HIS A 171 -10.03 21.27 -31.42
C HIS A 171 -11.50 21.32 -30.99
N GLN A 172 -12.00 22.49 -30.52
CA GLN A 172 -13.37 22.71 -30.07
C GLN A 172 -13.86 21.68 -29.05
N LEU A 173 -12.98 21.31 -28.13
CA LEU A 173 -13.26 20.34 -27.08
C LEU A 173 -14.20 20.96 -26.04
N VAL A 174 -15.10 20.16 -25.51
CA VAL A 174 -16.02 20.55 -24.44
C VAL A 174 -15.58 19.83 -23.18
N TRP A 175 -15.44 20.57 -22.08
CA TRP A 175 -15.04 20.03 -20.78
C TRP A 175 -15.90 20.58 -19.65
N ILE A 176 -15.76 20.00 -18.47
CA ILE A 176 -16.43 20.42 -17.24
C ILE A 176 -15.47 21.27 -16.40
N ASP A 177 -15.97 22.39 -15.90
CA ASP A 177 -15.34 23.14 -14.83
C ASP A 177 -15.98 22.77 -13.50
N ASP A 178 -15.19 22.11 -12.62
CA ASP A 178 -15.63 21.73 -11.29
C ASP A 178 -15.66 22.97 -10.38
N GLU A 179 -16.82 23.27 -9.82
CA GLU A 179 -17.06 24.41 -8.93
C GLU A 179 -16.14 24.41 -7.70
N SER A 180 -15.77 23.22 -7.22
CA SER A 180 -14.84 23.06 -6.09
C SER A 180 -13.44 23.62 -6.36
N ASN A 181 -13.05 23.79 -7.64
CA ASN A 181 -11.79 24.42 -8.01
C ASN A 181 -11.71 25.90 -7.62
N GLN A 182 -12.84 26.55 -7.30
CA GLN A 182 -12.87 27.94 -6.88
C GLN A 182 -12.71 28.15 -5.37
N ASP A 183 -12.79 27.09 -4.58
CA ASP A 183 -12.72 27.16 -3.13
C ASP A 183 -11.27 27.34 -2.64
N LEU A 184 -10.92 28.57 -2.24
CA LEU A 184 -9.58 28.93 -1.76
C LEU A 184 -9.18 28.32 -0.41
N ARG A 185 -10.09 27.64 0.29
CA ARG A 185 -9.75 26.88 1.51
C ARG A 185 -8.81 25.71 1.22
N TYR A 186 -8.82 25.23 -0.02
CA TYR A 186 -7.88 24.20 -0.47
C TYR A 186 -6.58 24.83 -0.92
N ASP A 187 -5.46 24.39 -0.35
CA ASP A 187 -4.12 24.88 -0.65
C ASP A 187 -3.80 24.91 -2.15
N ARG A 188 -4.20 23.87 -2.90
CA ARG A 188 -3.98 23.79 -4.37
C ARG A 188 -4.71 24.88 -5.12
N ASN A 189 -5.96 25.15 -4.76
CA ASN A 189 -6.75 26.21 -5.39
C ASN A 189 -6.16 27.60 -5.07
N PHE A 190 -5.71 27.79 -3.82
CA PHE A 190 -5.01 29.03 -3.42
C PHE A 190 -3.73 29.23 -4.25
N LEU A 191 -2.90 28.19 -4.39
CA LEU A 191 -1.68 28.26 -5.21
C LEU A 191 -2.02 28.60 -6.66
N ARG A 192 -2.96 27.89 -7.27
CA ARG A 192 -3.35 28.03 -8.68
C ARG A 192 -3.96 29.40 -9.01
N GLN A 193 -4.78 29.93 -8.11
CA GLN A 193 -5.54 31.15 -8.39
C GLN A 193 -4.87 32.43 -7.88
N ARG A 194 -4.01 32.34 -6.88
CA ARG A 194 -3.42 33.50 -6.22
C ARG A 194 -1.91 33.56 -6.37
N LEU A 195 -1.22 32.52 -6.03
CA LEU A 195 0.25 32.58 -5.94
C LEU A 195 0.95 32.35 -7.29
N LEU A 196 0.58 31.30 -8.03
CA LEU A 196 1.22 30.98 -9.29
C LEU A 196 1.07 32.06 -10.37
N PRO A 197 -0.09 32.71 -10.54
CA PRO A 197 -0.20 33.83 -11.51
C PRO A 197 0.78 34.97 -11.24
N GLU A 198 0.98 35.37 -9.97
CA GLU A 198 1.95 36.39 -9.58
C GLU A 198 3.39 35.96 -9.88
N LEU A 199 3.72 34.66 -9.61
CA LEU A 199 5.04 34.12 -9.91
C LEU A 199 5.30 34.07 -11.41
N TYR A 200 4.31 33.66 -12.22
CA TYR A 200 4.45 33.58 -13.68
C TYR A 200 4.53 34.95 -14.33
N GLN A 201 3.80 35.94 -13.81
CA GLN A 201 3.92 37.31 -14.25
C GLN A 201 5.32 37.87 -14.02
N ARG A 202 5.90 37.57 -12.85
CA ARG A 202 7.24 38.04 -12.47
C ARG A 202 8.35 37.24 -13.12
N TRP A 203 8.19 35.91 -13.21
CA TRP A 203 9.14 34.93 -13.76
C TRP A 203 8.42 33.97 -14.72
N PRO A 204 8.36 34.30 -16.01
CA PRO A 204 7.59 33.51 -17.01
C PRO A 204 8.00 32.04 -17.10
N HIS A 205 9.26 31.69 -16.76
CA HIS A 205 9.79 30.31 -16.79
C HIS A 205 9.84 29.66 -15.40
N PHE A 206 9.04 30.14 -14.45
CA PHE A 206 9.05 29.62 -13.08
C PHE A 206 8.61 28.16 -13.00
N ALA A 207 7.61 27.77 -13.79
CA ALA A 207 7.11 26.40 -13.80
C ALA A 207 8.17 25.41 -14.31
N GLU A 208 8.81 25.72 -15.43
CA GLU A 208 9.87 24.90 -16.00
C GLU A 208 11.11 24.83 -15.08
N ALA A 209 11.48 25.94 -14.45
CA ALA A 209 12.58 25.97 -13.49
C ALA A 209 12.28 25.10 -12.26
N THR A 210 11.04 25.16 -11.76
CA THR A 210 10.58 24.33 -10.64
C THR A 210 10.59 22.86 -11.02
N ALA A 211 10.08 22.47 -12.20
CA ALA A 211 10.08 21.11 -12.67
C ALA A 211 11.52 20.56 -12.87
N ARG A 212 12.46 21.39 -13.39
CA ARG A 212 13.88 20.99 -13.48
C ARG A 212 14.48 20.74 -12.10
N SER A 213 14.19 21.59 -11.11
CA SER A 213 14.68 21.38 -9.74
C SER A 213 14.10 20.09 -9.14
N ALA A 214 12.83 19.80 -9.40
CA ALA A 214 12.21 18.54 -8.96
C ALA A 214 12.84 17.33 -9.64
N ALA A 215 13.14 17.41 -10.94
CA ALA A 215 13.83 16.34 -11.68
C ALA A 215 15.23 16.06 -11.08
N LEU A 216 16.02 17.11 -10.79
CA LEU A 216 17.33 16.95 -10.14
C LEU A 216 17.23 16.31 -8.75
N CYS A 217 16.21 16.66 -7.96
CA CYS A 217 15.94 15.98 -6.69
C CYS A 217 15.61 14.50 -6.90
N SER A 218 14.84 14.16 -7.95
CA SER A 218 14.52 12.78 -8.30
C SER A 218 15.74 11.98 -8.70
N GLU A 219 16.61 12.55 -9.54
CA GLU A 219 17.89 11.94 -9.97
C GLU A 219 18.80 11.65 -8.77
N GLN A 220 18.90 12.58 -7.82
CA GLN A 220 19.68 12.38 -6.60
C GLN A 220 19.11 11.26 -5.71
N GLU A 221 17.81 11.17 -5.58
CA GLU A 221 17.16 10.08 -4.82
C GLU A 221 17.38 8.73 -5.51
N GLN A 222 17.28 8.65 -6.85
CA GLN A 222 17.56 7.43 -7.61
C GLN A 222 19.02 6.99 -7.44
N LEU A 223 19.98 7.92 -7.53
CA LEU A 223 21.39 7.62 -7.27
C LEU A 223 21.60 7.08 -5.85
N LEU A 224 20.94 7.66 -4.85
CA LEU A 224 21.00 7.14 -3.48
C LEU A 224 20.36 5.76 -3.36
N ASP A 225 19.29 5.47 -4.10
CA ASP A 225 18.67 4.14 -4.15
C ASP A 225 19.67 3.10 -4.69
N GLU A 226 20.35 3.41 -5.81
CA GLU A 226 21.37 2.54 -6.40
C GLU A 226 22.55 2.30 -5.43
N LEU A 227 23.08 3.36 -4.83
CA LEU A 227 24.24 3.27 -3.93
C LEU A 227 23.94 2.51 -2.63
N LEU A 228 22.69 2.56 -2.15
CA LEU A 228 22.29 1.94 -0.90
C LEU A 228 21.64 0.57 -1.09
N ALA A 229 21.26 0.16 -2.30
CA ALA A 229 20.52 -1.06 -2.57
C ALA A 229 21.23 -2.32 -2.04
N GLY A 230 22.52 -2.47 -2.33
CA GLY A 230 23.30 -3.62 -1.86
C GLY A 230 23.35 -3.70 -0.32
N GLN A 231 23.64 -2.57 0.34
CA GLN A 231 23.70 -2.52 1.78
C GLN A 231 22.33 -2.75 2.43
N LEU A 232 21.27 -2.23 1.82
CA LEU A 232 19.90 -2.45 2.30
C LEU A 232 19.52 -3.93 2.20
N ALA A 233 19.86 -4.58 1.08
CA ALA A 233 19.60 -6.01 0.88
C ALA A 233 20.30 -6.90 1.92
N GLU A 234 21.53 -6.55 2.35
CA GLU A 234 22.25 -7.27 3.42
C GLU A 234 21.57 -7.14 4.78
N LEU A 235 20.82 -6.07 5.02
CA LEU A 235 20.13 -5.81 6.29
C LEU A 235 18.73 -6.43 6.33
N ILE A 236 18.07 -6.62 5.19
CA ILE A 236 16.72 -7.19 5.12
C ILE A 236 16.81 -8.71 5.25
N GLN A 237 15.99 -9.27 6.15
CA GLN A 237 15.89 -10.71 6.34
C GLN A 237 14.83 -11.33 5.41
N ALA A 238 14.80 -12.66 5.30
CA ALA A 238 13.85 -13.39 4.46
C ALA A 238 12.36 -13.12 4.82
N ASP A 239 12.08 -12.71 6.07
CA ASP A 239 10.73 -12.33 6.53
C ASP A 239 10.40 -10.85 6.31
N GLY A 240 11.28 -10.09 5.63
CA GLY A 240 11.14 -8.66 5.37
C GLY A 240 11.54 -7.76 6.53
N SER A 241 11.94 -8.33 7.68
CA SER A 241 12.42 -7.54 8.83
C SER A 241 13.79 -6.92 8.57
N LEU A 242 14.13 -5.84 9.29
CA LEU A 242 15.39 -5.13 9.13
C LEU A 242 16.32 -5.38 10.32
N CYS A 243 17.51 -5.91 10.09
CA CYS A 243 18.58 -6.04 11.07
C CYS A 243 19.13 -4.65 11.42
N PHE A 244 18.84 -4.15 12.62
CA PHE A 244 19.18 -2.75 12.98
C PHE A 244 20.52 -2.54 13.68
N PRO A 245 21.21 -3.50 14.34
CA PRO A 245 22.47 -3.23 15.01
C PRO A 245 23.52 -2.54 14.13
N PRO A 246 23.69 -2.89 12.84
CA PRO A 246 24.61 -2.17 11.98
C PRO A 246 24.24 -0.68 11.80
N LEU A 247 22.95 -0.32 11.86
CA LEU A 247 22.49 1.07 11.74
C LEU A 247 22.93 1.91 12.95
N MET A 248 23.14 1.28 14.13
CA MET A 248 23.54 2.01 15.35
C MET A 248 24.98 2.49 15.31
N ILE A 249 25.83 1.89 14.49
CA ILE A 249 27.24 2.25 14.33
C ILE A 249 27.54 3.08 13.07
N MET A 250 26.54 3.24 12.19
CA MET A 250 26.63 4.09 11.00
C MET A 250 26.43 5.57 11.35
N SER A 251 26.82 6.46 10.43
CA SER A 251 26.41 7.86 10.53
C SER A 251 24.89 7.98 10.51
N GLU A 252 24.36 8.95 11.26
CA GLU A 252 22.92 9.19 11.33
C GLU A 252 22.29 9.38 9.94
N LEU A 253 22.95 10.10 9.04
CA LEU A 253 22.48 10.34 7.68
C LEU A 253 22.29 9.02 6.92
N ARG A 254 23.27 8.13 7.00
CA ARG A 254 23.25 6.82 6.32
C ARG A 254 22.18 5.91 6.91
N ALA A 255 22.12 5.80 8.24
CA ALA A 255 21.11 5.01 8.93
C ALA A 255 19.68 5.50 8.60
N ASN A 256 19.47 6.82 8.61
CA ASN A 256 18.18 7.41 8.26
C ASN A 256 17.80 7.18 6.78
N ALA A 257 18.77 7.21 5.86
CA ALA A 257 18.52 6.92 4.46
C ALA A 257 18.11 5.46 4.23
N LEU A 258 18.74 4.49 4.90
CA LEU A 258 18.39 3.07 4.87
C LEU A 258 17.03 2.80 5.50
N LEU A 259 16.74 3.40 6.67
CA LEU A 259 15.43 3.26 7.34
C LEU A 259 14.28 3.77 6.45
N ARG A 260 14.45 4.94 5.80
CA ARG A 260 13.44 5.46 4.88
C ARG A 260 13.13 4.50 3.75
N ARG A 261 14.16 3.94 3.13
CA ARG A 261 14.05 3.02 1.99
C ARG A 261 13.40 1.70 2.40
N TRP A 262 13.82 1.17 3.53
CA TRP A 262 13.19 -0.04 4.06
C TRP A 262 11.69 0.18 4.34
N ILE A 263 11.33 1.28 5.04
CA ILE A 263 9.93 1.60 5.34
C ILE A 263 9.12 1.80 4.05
N ALA A 264 9.68 2.51 3.05
CA ALA A 264 9.04 2.69 1.75
C ALA A 264 8.83 1.36 1.02
N GLY A 265 9.81 0.46 1.05
CA GLY A 265 9.71 -0.89 0.50
C GLY A 265 8.68 -1.78 1.19
N GLN A 266 8.34 -1.48 2.45
CA GLN A 266 7.23 -2.14 3.18
C GLN A 266 5.85 -1.49 2.91
N GLY A 267 5.74 -0.59 1.93
CA GLY A 267 4.51 0.15 1.63
C GLY A 267 4.23 1.32 2.60
N GLY A 268 5.17 1.64 3.49
CA GLY A 268 5.09 2.82 4.35
C GLY A 268 5.39 4.10 3.58
N GLY A 269 4.83 5.24 4.04
CA GLY A 269 5.23 6.56 3.55
C GLY A 269 6.63 6.93 4.05
N MET A 270 7.28 7.88 3.38
CA MET A 270 8.58 8.40 3.83
C MET A 270 8.47 9.03 5.23
N PRO A 271 9.16 8.50 6.24
CA PRO A 271 9.08 9.01 7.60
C PRO A 271 9.73 10.40 7.74
N SER A 272 9.14 11.26 8.56
CA SER A 272 9.70 12.55 8.92
C SER A 272 11.01 12.41 9.70
N ARG A 273 11.75 13.52 9.81
CA ARG A 273 12.98 13.53 10.64
C ARG A 273 12.70 13.16 12.09
N ASP A 274 11.61 13.68 12.66
CA ASP A 274 11.20 13.37 14.04
C ASP A 274 10.78 11.90 14.19
N ALA A 275 10.08 11.34 13.21
CA ALA A 275 9.73 9.93 13.22
C ALA A 275 10.98 9.02 13.20
N LEU A 276 11.99 9.34 12.39
CA LEU A 276 13.26 8.61 12.38
C LEU A 276 14.01 8.74 13.69
N LYS A 277 14.01 9.92 14.31
CA LYS A 277 14.60 10.13 15.62
C LYS A 277 13.90 9.23 16.65
N ARG A 278 12.57 9.22 16.68
CA ARG A 278 11.79 8.35 17.56
C ARG A 278 12.05 6.87 17.32
N ILE A 279 12.19 6.43 16.06
CA ILE A 279 12.56 5.04 15.75
C ILE A 279 13.88 4.68 16.41
N ARG A 280 14.89 5.55 16.33
CA ARG A 280 16.20 5.30 16.95
C ARG A 280 16.16 5.31 18.46
N ASP A 281 15.56 6.36 19.06
CA ASP A 281 15.61 6.61 20.49
C ASP A 281 14.63 5.69 21.26
N GLU A 282 13.39 5.52 20.76
CA GLU A 282 12.34 4.79 21.46
C GLU A 282 12.29 3.30 21.08
N VAL A 283 12.72 2.93 19.85
CA VAL A 283 12.62 1.55 19.38
C VAL A 283 13.99 0.86 19.36
N MET A 284 14.97 1.41 18.63
CA MET A 284 16.26 0.75 18.47
C MET A 284 17.09 0.78 19.75
N ALA A 285 17.13 1.91 20.47
CA ALA A 285 17.87 2.08 21.71
C ALA A 285 17.14 1.56 22.96
N SER A 286 15.91 1.02 22.83
CA SER A 286 15.17 0.46 23.97
C SER A 286 15.89 -0.74 24.58
N ARG A 287 15.56 -1.06 25.86
CA ARG A 287 16.10 -2.24 26.55
C ARG A 287 15.72 -3.52 25.80
N GLU A 288 16.52 -4.56 25.94
CA GLU A 288 16.33 -5.83 25.21
C GLU A 288 15.01 -6.54 25.56
N ASP A 289 14.56 -6.40 26.80
CA ASP A 289 13.30 -6.95 27.32
C ASP A 289 12.08 -6.08 27.03
N ALA A 290 12.29 -4.85 26.57
CA ALA A 290 11.22 -3.93 26.17
C ALA A 290 10.54 -4.42 24.89
N GLN A 291 9.27 -4.06 24.77
CA GLN A 291 8.46 -4.32 23.58
C GLN A 291 8.02 -2.98 22.95
N PRO A 292 8.97 -2.19 22.41
CA PRO A 292 8.66 -0.88 21.87
C PRO A 292 7.68 -1.00 20.70
N ARG A 293 6.80 -0.02 20.63
CA ARG A 293 5.72 0.05 19.65
C ARG A 293 5.55 1.49 19.17
N LEU A 294 5.75 1.73 17.90
CA LEU A 294 5.58 3.04 17.29
C LEU A 294 4.58 2.97 16.15
N ARG A 295 3.49 3.72 16.26
CA ARG A 295 2.39 3.69 15.29
C ARG A 295 2.61 4.70 14.16
N PHE A 296 2.30 4.27 12.92
CA PHE A 296 2.35 5.04 11.68
C PHE A 296 1.05 4.83 10.88
N GLY A 297 0.04 5.65 11.13
CA GLY A 297 -1.26 5.47 10.48
C GLY A 297 -1.85 4.09 10.73
N GLN A 298 -2.01 3.30 9.68
CA GLN A 298 -2.53 1.92 9.73
C GLN A 298 -1.44 0.85 9.89
N ALA A 299 -0.19 1.25 10.11
CA ALA A 299 0.92 0.36 10.38
C ALA A 299 1.58 0.66 11.72
N GLU A 300 2.37 -0.26 12.20
CA GLU A 300 3.20 -0.09 13.39
C GLU A 300 4.60 -0.67 13.20
N LEU A 301 5.59 0.04 13.73
CA LEU A 301 6.95 -0.43 13.86
C LEU A 301 7.14 -1.09 15.22
N ARG A 302 7.65 -2.30 15.21
CA ARG A 302 8.02 -3.03 16.43
C ARG A 302 9.44 -3.56 16.35
N ARG A 303 10.02 -3.79 17.52
CA ARG A 303 11.31 -4.47 17.65
C ARG A 303 11.11 -5.83 18.29
N TYR A 304 11.79 -6.82 17.75
CA TYR A 304 11.99 -8.11 18.41
C TYR A 304 13.42 -8.55 18.23
N ARG A 305 14.14 -8.74 19.34
CA ARG A 305 15.60 -8.98 19.35
C ARG A 305 16.35 -7.87 18.58
N GLN A 306 17.12 -8.25 17.56
CA GLN A 306 17.90 -7.34 16.72
C GLN A 306 17.20 -6.97 15.41
N GLN A 307 15.88 -7.18 15.32
CA GLN A 307 15.11 -6.94 14.12
C GLN A 307 14.04 -5.88 14.33
N LEU A 308 13.82 -5.05 13.33
CA LEU A 308 12.67 -4.16 13.20
C LEU A 308 11.64 -4.79 12.28
N TYR A 309 10.39 -4.67 12.65
CA TYR A 309 9.24 -5.21 11.93
C TYR A 309 8.27 -4.10 11.60
N TRP A 310 7.89 -4.00 10.33
CA TRP A 310 6.81 -3.13 9.87
C TRP A 310 5.56 -3.98 9.72
N LEU A 311 4.54 -3.71 10.53
CA LEU A 311 3.38 -4.57 10.69
C LEU A 311 2.09 -3.78 10.46
N PRO A 312 1.04 -4.40 9.88
CA PRO A 312 -0.30 -3.81 9.94
C PRO A 312 -0.81 -3.78 11.38
N LEU A 313 -1.80 -2.93 11.65
CA LEU A 313 -2.48 -2.93 12.93
C LEU A 313 -3.38 -4.15 13.04
N PHE A 314 -3.04 -5.07 13.95
CA PHE A 314 -3.86 -6.24 14.22
C PHE A 314 -4.87 -5.97 15.33
N ARG A 315 -6.09 -6.46 15.16
CA ARG A 315 -7.04 -6.58 16.27
C ARG A 315 -6.66 -7.78 17.12
N SER A 316 -6.75 -7.64 18.45
CA SER A 316 -6.48 -8.76 19.36
C SER A 316 -7.46 -9.90 19.11
N LEU A 317 -6.93 -11.13 19.11
CA LEU A 317 -7.73 -12.36 19.06
C LEU A 317 -7.75 -13.07 20.41
N ARG A 318 -7.23 -12.47 21.46
CA ARG A 318 -7.02 -13.08 22.77
C ARG A 318 -8.29 -13.71 23.36
N ASP A 319 -9.41 -13.04 23.17
CA ASP A 319 -10.71 -13.46 23.75
C ASP A 319 -11.59 -14.23 22.75
N ILE A 320 -11.03 -14.57 21.59
CA ILE A 320 -11.73 -15.34 20.56
C ILE A 320 -11.57 -16.84 20.86
N GLU A 321 -12.69 -17.53 20.92
CA GLU A 321 -12.80 -18.99 21.00
C GLU A 321 -13.70 -19.47 19.87
N LEU A 322 -13.21 -20.43 19.07
CA LEU A 322 -13.94 -21.06 17.99
C LEU A 322 -14.21 -22.51 18.36
N SER A 323 -15.46 -22.95 18.29
CA SER A 323 -15.83 -24.35 18.44
C SER A 323 -15.56 -25.10 17.13
N TRP A 324 -14.96 -26.30 17.22
CA TRP A 324 -14.72 -27.19 16.07
C TRP A 324 -15.37 -28.56 16.28
N PRO A 325 -16.70 -28.66 16.15
CA PRO A 325 -17.45 -29.86 16.51
C PRO A 325 -17.28 -31.02 15.53
N ASP A 326 -17.08 -30.75 14.26
CA ASP A 326 -16.84 -31.77 13.23
C ASP A 326 -15.46 -31.58 12.59
N LEU A 327 -14.51 -32.41 13.00
CA LEU A 327 -13.12 -32.37 12.53
C LEU A 327 -12.96 -32.75 11.07
N ARG A 328 -13.99 -33.33 10.43
CA ARG A 328 -13.98 -33.64 8.99
C ARG A 328 -14.21 -32.40 8.15
N GLN A 329 -14.75 -31.34 8.74
CA GLN A 329 -14.94 -30.06 8.07
C GLN A 329 -13.77 -29.13 8.37
N PRO A 330 -13.27 -28.37 7.39
CA PRO A 330 -12.27 -27.35 7.63
C PRO A 330 -12.82 -26.24 8.53
N LEU A 331 -11.95 -25.62 9.35
CA LEU A 331 -12.30 -24.49 10.19
C LEU A 331 -11.56 -23.24 9.73
N ASP A 332 -12.30 -22.25 9.25
CA ASP A 332 -11.75 -20.95 8.87
C ASP A 332 -11.39 -20.14 10.10
N LEU A 333 -10.20 -19.55 10.08
CA LEU A 333 -9.70 -18.71 11.15
C LEU A 333 -9.97 -17.22 10.88
N PRO A 334 -10.22 -16.40 11.93
CA PRO A 334 -10.51 -14.99 11.80
C PRO A 334 -9.32 -14.20 11.25
N GLN A 335 -9.60 -13.02 10.73
CA GLN A 335 -8.58 -12.06 10.21
C GLN A 335 -7.63 -12.69 9.19
N ASN A 336 -8.14 -13.48 8.27
CA ASN A 336 -7.38 -14.13 7.20
C ASN A 336 -6.17 -14.93 7.70
N LEU A 337 -6.31 -15.61 8.84
CA LEU A 337 -5.25 -16.49 9.35
C LEU A 337 -5.18 -17.82 8.60
N GLY A 338 -6.08 -18.06 7.65
CA GLY A 338 -6.20 -19.30 6.89
C GLY A 338 -7.15 -20.30 7.52
N THR A 339 -6.96 -21.58 7.21
CA THR A 339 -7.91 -22.65 7.52
C THR A 339 -7.20 -23.81 8.20
N LEU A 340 -7.85 -24.43 9.19
CA LEU A 340 -7.38 -25.65 9.84
C LEU A 340 -8.07 -26.86 9.22
N HIS A 341 -7.30 -27.90 8.96
CA HIS A 341 -7.76 -29.18 8.46
C HIS A 341 -7.28 -30.32 9.35
N ALA A 342 -8.16 -31.28 9.59
CA ALA A 342 -7.80 -32.54 10.21
C ALA A 342 -7.32 -33.54 9.15
N SER A 343 -6.24 -34.27 9.42
CA SER A 343 -5.68 -35.28 8.54
C SER A 343 -5.32 -36.52 9.33
N SER A 344 -5.55 -37.69 8.75
CA SER A 344 -5.13 -38.98 9.32
C SER A 344 -3.77 -39.47 8.78
N SER A 345 -3.06 -38.64 7.99
CA SER A 345 -1.81 -39.00 7.37
C SER A 345 -0.65 -39.27 8.35
N GLN A 346 -0.71 -38.63 9.53
CA GLN A 346 0.26 -38.83 10.61
C GLN A 346 -0.47 -38.92 11.97
N SER A 347 -0.04 -39.83 12.82
CA SER A 347 -0.58 -40.05 14.15
C SER A 347 0.16 -39.27 15.20
N LEU A 348 0.05 -37.94 15.16
CA LEU A 348 0.72 -37.05 16.13
C LEU A 348 -0.15 -36.76 17.35
N LEU A 349 -1.45 -36.60 17.14
CA LEU A 349 -2.42 -36.24 18.18
C LEU A 349 -3.35 -37.40 18.45
N ARG A 350 -3.71 -37.61 19.74
CA ARG A 350 -4.81 -38.51 20.09
C ARG A 350 -6.15 -37.95 19.61
N TYR A 351 -7.08 -38.81 19.30
CA TYR A 351 -8.45 -38.36 19.06
C TYR A 351 -9.10 -37.79 20.32
N PRO A 352 -10.02 -36.84 20.22
CA PRO A 352 -10.84 -36.39 21.35
C PRO A 352 -11.70 -37.52 21.87
N GLN A 353 -11.91 -37.58 23.19
CA GLN A 353 -12.86 -38.51 23.82
C GLN A 353 -14.29 -38.02 23.59
N PRO A 354 -15.33 -38.91 23.79
CA PRO A 354 -16.70 -38.53 23.53
C PRO A 354 -17.25 -37.35 24.37
N ASP A 355 -16.65 -37.10 25.52
CA ASP A 355 -16.96 -36.01 26.46
C ASP A 355 -16.06 -34.78 26.25
N GLU A 356 -15.09 -34.82 25.29
CA GLU A 356 -14.22 -33.71 24.98
C GLU A 356 -14.74 -32.90 23.80
N GLN A 357 -14.84 -31.59 23.98
CA GLN A 357 -15.16 -30.64 22.94
C GLN A 357 -13.86 -30.01 22.40
N VAL A 358 -13.72 -29.97 21.07
CA VAL A 358 -12.59 -29.35 20.43
C VAL A 358 -12.86 -27.85 20.21
N SER A 359 -11.94 -27.02 20.67
CA SER A 359 -11.98 -25.58 20.44
C SER A 359 -10.62 -25.03 20.03
N VAL A 360 -10.63 -23.90 19.33
CA VAL A 360 -9.46 -23.16 18.90
C VAL A 360 -9.46 -21.82 19.61
N ARG A 361 -8.38 -21.54 20.33
CA ARG A 361 -8.17 -20.27 21.04
C ARG A 361 -6.87 -19.65 20.59
N PHE A 362 -6.69 -18.37 20.86
CA PHE A 362 -5.49 -17.61 20.45
C PHE A 362 -4.67 -17.14 21.67
N HIS A 363 -5.01 -17.61 22.84
CA HIS A 363 -4.29 -17.30 24.07
C HIS A 363 -4.31 -18.50 25.02
N ALA A 364 -3.17 -18.74 25.67
CA ALA A 364 -3.04 -19.68 26.76
C ALA A 364 -2.07 -19.16 27.82
N GLN A 365 -2.32 -19.51 29.06
CA GLN A 365 -1.47 -19.19 30.22
C GLN A 365 -1.14 -20.47 31.01
N GLY A 366 -0.16 -20.36 31.92
CA GLY A 366 0.21 -21.45 32.79
C GLY A 366 1.35 -22.31 32.25
N HIS A 367 1.50 -23.51 32.86
CA HIS A 367 2.54 -24.46 32.51
C HIS A 367 2.05 -25.48 31.48
N VAL A 368 2.91 -25.78 30.53
CA VAL A 368 2.65 -26.75 29.45
C VAL A 368 3.70 -27.83 29.50
N HIS A 369 3.26 -29.10 29.44
CA HIS A 369 4.13 -30.27 29.35
C HIS A 369 4.19 -30.72 27.89
N LEU A 370 5.36 -30.60 27.27
CA LEU A 370 5.55 -30.98 25.86
C LEU A 370 5.79 -32.48 25.72
N ALA A 371 5.23 -33.09 24.70
CA ALA A 371 5.53 -34.47 24.33
C ALA A 371 7.04 -34.63 24.04
N GLY A 372 7.62 -35.71 24.58
CA GLY A 372 9.05 -36.00 24.40
C GLY A 372 10.02 -35.14 25.23
N ARG A 373 9.53 -34.28 26.13
CA ARG A 373 10.35 -33.48 27.03
C ARG A 373 10.00 -33.71 28.51
N ASN A 374 10.98 -33.77 29.36
CA ASN A 374 10.78 -33.85 30.81
C ASN A 374 10.53 -32.45 31.40
N GLY A 375 9.52 -32.36 32.26
CA GLY A 375 9.14 -31.16 33.02
C GLY A 375 8.25 -30.18 32.25
N GLY A 376 7.48 -29.39 33.01
CA GLY A 376 6.65 -28.34 32.51
C GLY A 376 7.40 -27.07 32.15
N ARG A 377 6.93 -26.33 31.19
CA ARG A 377 7.43 -25.01 30.81
C ARG A 377 6.32 -23.98 30.94
N GLU A 378 6.61 -22.83 31.49
CA GLU A 378 5.73 -21.69 31.45
C GLU A 378 5.52 -21.25 29.99
N MET A 379 4.29 -21.01 29.56
CA MET A 379 3.96 -20.67 28.18
C MET A 379 4.78 -19.46 27.67
N LYS A 380 5.00 -18.45 28.52
CA LYS A 380 5.82 -17.28 28.17
C LYS A 380 7.25 -17.65 27.81
N LYS A 381 7.87 -18.56 28.58
CA LYS A 381 9.25 -19.04 28.31
C LYS A 381 9.29 -19.90 27.05
N LEU A 382 8.25 -20.70 26.83
CA LEU A 382 8.14 -21.54 25.63
C LEU A 382 8.08 -20.68 24.36
N TRP A 383 7.31 -19.58 24.36
CA TRP A 383 7.30 -18.64 23.23
C TRP A 383 8.67 -18.01 22.98
N GLN A 384 9.44 -17.73 24.02
CA GLN A 384 10.81 -17.21 23.90
C GLN A 384 11.78 -18.24 23.33
N GLU A 385 11.70 -19.50 23.79
CA GLU A 385 12.50 -20.61 23.26
C GLU A 385 12.20 -20.86 21.77
N LEU A 386 10.93 -20.83 21.39
CA LEU A 386 10.47 -21.00 20.00
C LEU A 386 10.65 -19.73 19.13
N GLN A 387 11.19 -18.66 19.72
CA GLN A 387 11.46 -17.38 19.05
C GLN A 387 10.22 -16.72 18.45
N ILE A 388 9.04 -16.95 19.03
CA ILE A 388 7.77 -16.38 18.54
C ILE A 388 7.63 -14.92 19.03
N PRO A 389 7.57 -13.93 18.12
CA PRO A 389 7.38 -12.54 18.50
C PRO A 389 6.04 -12.31 19.21
N PRO A 390 5.93 -11.34 20.12
CA PRO A 390 4.72 -11.11 20.91
C PRO A 390 3.43 -10.93 20.08
N TRP A 391 3.50 -10.22 18.95
CA TRP A 391 2.35 -9.99 18.09
C TRP A 391 1.89 -11.22 17.29
N GLN A 392 2.75 -12.23 17.13
CA GLN A 392 2.38 -13.49 16.50
C GLN A 392 1.71 -14.46 17.48
N ARG A 393 1.98 -14.36 18.79
CA ARG A 393 1.49 -15.29 19.81
C ARG A 393 -0.04 -15.35 19.87
N GLU A 394 -0.69 -14.16 19.75
CA GLU A 394 -2.15 -14.04 19.72
C GLU A 394 -2.76 -14.32 18.34
N ARG A 395 -1.95 -14.77 17.38
CA ARG A 395 -2.38 -15.13 16.01
C ARG A 395 -2.08 -16.60 15.67
N LEU A 396 -1.55 -17.34 16.61
CA LEU A 396 -1.34 -18.77 16.48
C LEU A 396 -2.61 -19.51 16.97
N PRO A 397 -3.16 -20.44 16.19
CA PRO A 397 -4.28 -21.26 16.65
C PRO A 397 -3.78 -22.26 17.69
N LEU A 398 -4.34 -22.23 18.88
CA LEU A 398 -4.09 -23.17 19.96
C LEU A 398 -5.28 -24.12 20.05
N ILE A 399 -5.03 -25.41 19.95
CA ILE A 399 -6.07 -26.43 19.95
C ILE A 399 -6.29 -26.95 21.36
N PHE A 400 -7.54 -26.90 21.80
CA PHE A 400 -7.94 -27.35 23.13
C PHE A 400 -8.94 -28.51 23.02
N TYR A 401 -8.84 -29.47 23.95
CA TYR A 401 -9.92 -30.38 24.31
C TYR A 401 -10.45 -29.94 25.66
N ASN A 402 -11.67 -29.44 25.67
CA ASN A 402 -12.27 -28.74 26.80
C ASN A 402 -11.34 -27.57 27.26
N GLN A 403 -10.73 -27.69 28.44
CA GLN A 403 -9.79 -26.65 28.97
C GLN A 403 -8.32 -27.05 28.83
N THR A 404 -8.02 -28.19 28.21
CA THR A 404 -6.66 -28.73 28.10
C THR A 404 -6.05 -28.36 26.75
N LEU A 405 -4.92 -27.66 26.75
CA LEU A 405 -4.15 -27.38 25.55
C LEU A 405 -3.56 -28.70 25.00
N ILE A 406 -3.84 -28.99 23.74
CA ILE A 406 -3.44 -30.21 23.04
C ILE A 406 -2.22 -29.97 22.16
N CYS A 407 -2.29 -28.97 21.31
CA CYS A 407 -1.19 -28.61 20.42
C CYS A 407 -1.26 -27.16 19.94
N VAL A 408 -0.15 -26.70 19.39
CA VAL A 408 -0.11 -25.56 18.47
C VAL A 408 0.39 -26.11 17.14
N PRO A 409 -0.44 -26.10 16.08
CA PRO A 409 -0.09 -26.68 14.78
C PRO A 409 1.26 -26.17 14.27
N ASN A 410 2.05 -27.05 13.72
CA ASN A 410 3.42 -26.80 13.22
C ASN A 410 4.45 -26.33 14.26
N LEU A 411 4.12 -26.26 15.57
CA LEU A 411 5.06 -25.82 16.60
C LEU A 411 5.33 -26.90 17.65
N PHE A 412 4.32 -27.40 18.32
CA PHE A 412 4.47 -28.44 19.33
C PHE A 412 3.16 -29.18 19.63
N VAL A 413 3.32 -30.37 20.20
CA VAL A 413 2.25 -31.18 20.81
C VAL A 413 2.52 -31.28 22.31
N THR A 414 1.46 -31.17 23.11
CA THR A 414 1.54 -31.38 24.57
C THR A 414 1.52 -32.86 24.91
N HIS A 415 1.95 -33.21 26.13
CA HIS A 415 1.84 -34.58 26.63
C HIS A 415 0.39 -35.07 26.67
N ALA A 416 -0.57 -34.19 26.96
CA ALA A 416 -1.99 -34.50 26.98
C ALA A 416 -2.57 -34.74 25.57
N GLY A 417 -1.95 -34.16 24.56
CA GLY A 417 -2.37 -34.26 23.16
C GLY A 417 -1.68 -35.36 22.37
N ALA A 418 -0.56 -35.92 22.86
CA ALA A 418 0.22 -36.89 22.10
C ALA A 418 -0.53 -38.22 21.93
N ALA A 419 -0.48 -38.77 20.71
CA ALA A 419 -0.96 -40.13 20.45
C ALA A 419 -0.09 -41.14 21.21
N ARG A 420 -0.71 -42.07 21.92
CA ARG A 420 0.00 -43.15 22.64
C ARG A 420 0.22 -44.40 21.79
N ASP A 421 -0.65 -44.61 20.84
CA ASP A 421 -0.62 -45.71 19.87
C ASP A 421 -0.56 -45.15 18.46
N ARG A 422 -0.27 -45.98 17.45
CA ARG A 422 -0.23 -45.55 16.03
C ARG A 422 -1.59 -45.09 15.46
N GLN A 423 -2.59 -44.94 16.33
CA GLN A 423 -3.92 -44.42 16.00
C GLN A 423 -4.01 -42.96 16.46
N GLY A 424 -4.03 -42.06 15.50
CA GLY A 424 -4.07 -40.64 15.77
C GLY A 424 -4.33 -39.84 14.52
N TRP A 425 -4.27 -38.56 14.67
CA TRP A 425 -4.48 -37.60 13.61
C TRP A 425 -3.49 -36.44 13.71
N GLN A 426 -3.51 -35.54 12.74
CA GLN A 426 -2.78 -34.26 12.79
C GLN A 426 -3.68 -33.12 12.36
N ILE A 427 -3.32 -31.93 12.80
CA ILE A 427 -3.94 -30.71 12.34
C ILE A 427 -2.95 -29.99 11.42
N ILE A 428 -3.39 -29.71 10.21
CA ILE A 428 -2.68 -28.92 9.22
C ILE A 428 -3.27 -27.51 9.27
N TRP A 429 -2.41 -26.52 9.37
CA TRP A 429 -2.75 -25.13 9.26
C TRP A 429 -2.28 -24.58 7.92
N ASP A 430 -3.24 -24.43 7.00
CA ASP A 430 -3.04 -23.75 5.73
C ASP A 430 -3.17 -22.25 5.97
N ARG A 431 -2.02 -21.61 6.08
CA ARG A 431 -1.98 -20.16 6.24
C ARG A 431 -2.45 -19.50 4.96
N ALA A 432 -3.33 -18.50 5.06
CA ALA A 432 -3.63 -17.65 3.91
C ALA A 432 -2.31 -17.04 3.39
N SER A 433 -2.07 -17.17 2.10
CA SER A 433 -0.92 -16.53 1.45
C SER A 433 -0.95 -15.04 1.81
N ARG A 434 0.17 -14.47 2.21
CA ARG A 434 0.29 -13.01 2.31
C ARG A 434 0.03 -12.49 0.90
N GLU A 435 -1.09 -11.76 0.70
CA GLU A 435 -1.28 -10.98 -0.51
C GLU A 435 -0.11 -10.01 -0.60
N GLY A 436 0.89 -10.32 -1.43
CA GLY A 436 2.09 -9.49 -1.59
C GLY A 436 3.40 -10.22 -1.90
N GLU A 437 3.39 -11.57 -1.97
CA GLU A 437 4.55 -12.32 -2.48
C GLU A 437 4.31 -12.75 -3.94
N GLN A 438 4.32 -11.75 -4.86
CA GLN A 438 4.69 -11.96 -6.28
C GLN A 438 5.34 -10.69 -6.81
#